data_787988c9262da7933012d544ea72d66c
#
_entry.id   787988c9262da7933012d544ea72d66c
#
_cell.length_a   1.000
_cell.length_b   1.000
_cell.length_c   1.000
_cell.angle_alpha   90.00
_cell.angle_beta   90.00
_cell.angle_gamma   90.00
#
_symmetry.space_group_name_H-M   'P 1'
#
loop_
_entity.id
_entity.type
_entity.pdbx_description
1 polymer ?
#
loop_
_entity_poly.entity_id
_entity_poly.type
_entity_poly.pdbx_seq_one_letter_code
_entity_poly.pdbx_strand_id
1 'polypeptide(L)'
;KVTTRKDLERLPFAGNFEHEQQVFKQMLQAGFVADFYSQRPPLKPEEIYHFFSEVIPNFEALGRVSMTEELEALAQTESPRISVKMKGGLLDVGFDFAGIAQSEIDAVLDSLFKEQDFFISKSGQVLIFDEETKEMSRTLQQLRSKRTKNGFIQTSSLAAYQLAEFFKGKDR
;
A
#
# COMPACT_ATOMS: atom_id res chain seq x y z
N LYS A 1 -18.91 -29.19 8.56
CA LYS A 1 -17.48 -29.06 8.77
C LYS A 1 -16.84 -30.39 8.35
N VAL A 2 -15.97 -30.36 7.34
CA VAL A 2 -15.28 -31.56 6.85
C VAL A 2 -14.09 -31.80 7.79
N THR A 3 -14.08 -32.94 8.48
CA THR A 3 -13.03 -33.27 9.45
C THR A 3 -12.37 -34.61 9.17
N THR A 4 -12.95 -35.43 8.32
CA THR A 4 -12.42 -36.75 7.98
C THR A 4 -12.44 -37.02 6.48
N ARG A 5 -11.64 -38.01 6.01
CA ARG A 5 -11.63 -38.45 4.61
C ARG A 5 -13.01 -38.93 4.14
N LYS A 6 -13.79 -39.54 5.04
CA LYS A 6 -15.18 -39.99 4.75
C LYS A 6 -16.14 -38.81 4.55
N ASP A 7 -15.89 -37.66 5.20
CA ASP A 7 -16.71 -36.46 4.99
C ASP A 7 -16.44 -35.87 3.60
N LEU A 8 -15.17 -35.92 3.11
CA LEU A 8 -14.82 -35.53 1.74
C LEU A 8 -15.51 -36.35 0.67
N GLU A 9 -15.61 -37.68 0.88
CA GLU A 9 -16.29 -38.61 -0.07
C GLU A 9 -17.80 -38.35 -0.15
N ARG A 10 -18.39 -37.67 0.83
CA ARG A 10 -19.84 -37.35 0.88
C ARG A 10 -20.17 -35.97 0.31
N LEU A 11 -19.17 -35.19 -0.11
CA LEU A 11 -19.45 -33.91 -0.74
C LEU A 11 -20.07 -34.12 -2.13
N PRO A 12 -21.06 -33.30 -2.51
CA PRO A 12 -21.77 -33.44 -3.79
C PRO A 12 -20.93 -33.02 -5.02
N PHE A 13 -19.70 -32.61 -4.79
CA PHE A 13 -18.76 -32.21 -5.83
C PHE A 13 -17.36 -32.77 -5.51
N ALA A 14 -16.66 -33.22 -6.53
CA ALA A 14 -15.26 -33.60 -6.42
C ALA A 14 -14.43 -32.32 -6.27
N GLY A 15 -13.62 -32.24 -5.21
CA GLY A 15 -12.63 -31.18 -5.07
C GLY A 15 -11.64 -31.23 -6.24
N ASN A 16 -11.20 -30.07 -6.71
CA ASN A 16 -10.12 -30.00 -7.69
C ASN A 16 -8.77 -30.17 -6.95
N PHE A 17 -8.36 -31.43 -6.78
CA PHE A 17 -7.15 -31.75 -6.01
C PHE A 17 -5.88 -31.08 -6.54
N GLU A 18 -5.74 -30.96 -7.86
CA GLU A 18 -4.59 -30.29 -8.46
C GLU A 18 -4.56 -28.79 -8.11
N HIS A 19 -5.71 -28.16 -8.18
CA HIS A 19 -5.86 -26.75 -7.82
C HIS A 19 -5.61 -26.51 -6.33
N GLU A 20 -6.14 -27.35 -5.47
CA GLU A 20 -5.89 -27.30 -4.02
C GLU A 20 -4.41 -27.48 -3.68
N GLN A 21 -3.72 -28.38 -4.38
CA GLN A 21 -2.28 -28.56 -4.22
C GLN A 21 -1.48 -27.32 -4.67
N GLN A 22 -1.89 -26.65 -5.75
CA GLN A 22 -1.27 -25.41 -6.21
C GLN A 22 -1.41 -24.32 -5.15
N VAL A 23 -2.61 -24.12 -4.60
CA VAL A 23 -2.86 -23.15 -3.52
C VAL A 23 -1.99 -23.47 -2.31
N PHE A 24 -1.97 -24.74 -1.86
CA PHE A 24 -1.16 -25.14 -0.71
C PHE A 24 0.32 -24.92 -0.93
N LYS A 25 0.84 -25.23 -2.12
CA LYS A 25 2.24 -24.98 -2.48
C LYS A 25 2.57 -23.48 -2.45
N GLN A 26 1.68 -22.64 -2.94
CA GLN A 26 1.82 -21.17 -2.87
C GLN A 26 1.84 -20.67 -1.43
N MET A 27 0.98 -21.20 -0.56
CA MET A 27 0.98 -20.86 0.86
C MET A 27 2.31 -21.19 1.53
N LEU A 28 2.86 -22.39 1.27
CA LEU A 28 4.16 -22.78 1.81
C LEU A 28 5.29 -21.86 1.29
N GLN A 29 5.29 -21.53 0.00
CA GLN A 29 6.28 -20.62 -0.60
C GLN A 29 6.18 -19.21 -0.03
N ALA A 30 4.98 -18.76 0.29
CA ALA A 30 4.73 -17.47 0.93
C ALA A 30 5.03 -17.46 2.45
N GLY A 31 5.53 -18.58 3.01
CA GLY A 31 5.92 -18.67 4.40
C GLY A 31 4.76 -18.83 5.39
N PHE A 32 3.60 -19.28 4.94
CA PHE A 32 2.49 -19.59 5.85
C PHE A 32 2.88 -20.69 6.83
N VAL A 33 2.53 -20.48 8.08
CA VAL A 33 2.77 -21.46 9.16
C VAL A 33 1.48 -22.21 9.43
N ALA A 34 1.55 -23.55 9.36
CA ALA A 34 0.42 -24.41 9.67
C ALA A 34 0.14 -24.41 11.18
N ASP A 35 -1.10 -24.18 11.54
CA ASP A 35 -1.69 -24.48 12.84
C ASP A 35 -2.65 -25.65 12.68
N PHE A 36 -3.13 -26.24 13.78
CA PHE A 36 -3.98 -27.44 13.77
C PHE A 36 -5.24 -27.30 12.89
N TYR A 37 -5.75 -26.07 12.69
CA TYR A 37 -6.97 -25.79 11.94
C TYR A 37 -6.84 -24.66 10.91
N SER A 38 -5.68 -24.05 10.79
CA SER A 38 -5.47 -22.88 9.93
C SER A 38 -4.04 -22.76 9.43
N GLN A 39 -3.87 -22.01 8.36
CA GLN A 39 -2.59 -21.55 7.88
C GLN A 39 -2.50 -20.05 8.20
N ARG A 40 -1.39 -19.61 8.79
CA ARG A 40 -1.17 -18.20 9.15
C ARG A 40 -0.08 -17.61 8.28
N PRO A 41 -0.32 -16.45 7.66
CA PRO A 41 0.73 -15.74 6.93
C PRO A 41 1.77 -15.15 7.89
N PRO A 42 3.01 -14.95 7.46
CA PRO A 42 3.99 -14.17 8.19
C PRO A 42 3.63 -12.69 8.07
N LEU A 43 3.13 -12.07 9.15
CA LEU A 43 2.71 -10.67 9.16
C LEU A 43 3.62 -9.82 10.06
N LYS A 44 4.93 -9.90 9.85
CA LYS A 44 5.83 -8.90 10.40
C LYS A 44 5.71 -7.62 9.58
N PRO A 45 5.87 -6.42 10.18
CA PRO A 45 5.71 -5.16 9.45
C PRO A 45 6.50 -5.09 8.14
N GLU A 46 7.72 -5.63 8.12
CA GLU A 46 8.60 -5.64 6.95
C GLU A 46 8.11 -6.58 5.84
N GLU A 47 7.31 -7.57 6.18
CA GLU A 47 6.77 -8.57 5.25
C GLU A 47 5.38 -8.18 4.72
N ILE A 48 4.69 -7.24 5.36
CA ILE A 48 3.34 -6.80 4.97
C ILE A 48 3.34 -6.22 3.56
N TYR A 49 4.32 -5.39 3.21
CA TYR A 49 4.42 -4.85 1.86
C TYR A 49 4.50 -5.97 0.82
N HIS A 50 5.40 -6.93 0.99
CA HIS A 50 5.55 -8.07 0.10
C HIS A 50 4.27 -8.93 0.05
N PHE A 51 3.63 -9.12 1.20
CA PHE A 51 2.38 -9.88 1.30
C PHE A 51 1.27 -9.25 0.43
N PHE A 52 1.05 -7.94 0.54
CA PHE A 52 0.00 -7.26 -0.23
C PHE A 52 0.38 -7.03 -1.69
N SER A 53 1.65 -6.79 -2.01
CA SER A 53 2.08 -6.47 -3.38
C SER A 53 2.33 -7.69 -4.27
N GLU A 54 2.68 -8.84 -3.69
CA GLU A 54 3.04 -10.03 -4.45
C GLU A 54 2.22 -11.27 -4.05
N VAL A 55 2.10 -11.55 -2.75
CA VAL A 55 1.48 -12.79 -2.28
C VAL A 55 -0.02 -12.79 -2.58
N ILE A 56 -0.74 -11.73 -2.21
CA ILE A 56 -2.19 -11.62 -2.47
C ILE A 56 -2.51 -11.69 -3.97
N PRO A 57 -1.87 -10.94 -4.88
CA PRO A 57 -2.10 -11.05 -6.31
C PRO A 57 -1.85 -12.46 -6.87
N ASN A 58 -0.87 -13.18 -6.35
CA ASN A 58 -0.60 -14.56 -6.75
C ASN A 58 -1.74 -15.50 -6.34
N PHE A 59 -2.37 -15.29 -5.17
CA PHE A 59 -3.55 -16.04 -4.77
C PHE A 59 -4.80 -15.66 -5.57
N GLU A 60 -4.96 -14.39 -5.89
CA GLU A 60 -6.07 -13.90 -6.74
C GLU A 60 -6.04 -14.52 -8.14
N ALA A 61 -4.85 -14.80 -8.67
CA ALA A 61 -4.67 -15.52 -9.93
C ALA A 61 -5.15 -16.99 -9.86
N LEU A 62 -5.18 -17.59 -8.67
CA LEU A 62 -5.65 -18.95 -8.45
C LEU A 62 -7.14 -19.02 -8.08
N GLY A 63 -7.70 -17.96 -7.54
CA GLY A 63 -9.10 -17.97 -7.11
C GLY A 63 -9.49 -16.70 -6.36
N ARG A 64 -10.72 -16.70 -5.84
CA ARG A 64 -11.25 -15.58 -5.08
C ARG A 64 -10.58 -15.49 -3.70
N VAL A 65 -9.95 -14.38 -3.42
CA VAL A 65 -9.39 -14.04 -2.11
C VAL A 65 -10.38 -13.15 -1.35
N SER A 66 -10.56 -13.42 -0.07
CA SER A 66 -11.32 -12.56 0.85
C SER A 66 -10.48 -12.33 2.09
N MET A 67 -10.44 -11.09 2.54
CA MET A 67 -9.71 -10.67 3.74
C MET A 67 -10.66 -10.08 4.77
N THR A 68 -10.27 -10.06 6.02
CA THR A 68 -10.99 -9.31 7.05
C THR A 68 -10.62 -7.83 6.98
N GLU A 69 -11.50 -6.95 7.49
CA GLU A 69 -11.25 -5.51 7.54
C GLU A 69 -9.98 -5.17 8.32
N GLU A 70 -9.66 -5.93 9.37
CA GLU A 70 -8.44 -5.75 10.15
C GLU A 70 -7.19 -6.07 9.34
N LEU A 71 -7.24 -7.09 8.48
CA LEU A 71 -6.12 -7.44 7.61
C LEU A 71 -5.95 -6.41 6.50
N GLU A 72 -7.04 -5.98 5.88
CA GLU A 72 -7.03 -4.93 4.85
C GLU A 72 -6.48 -3.61 5.40
N ALA A 73 -6.79 -3.28 6.66
CA ALA A 73 -6.32 -2.06 7.32
C ALA A 73 -4.80 -2.04 7.64
N LEU A 74 -4.10 -3.19 7.56
CA LEU A 74 -2.65 -3.23 7.79
C LEU A 74 -1.84 -2.57 6.69
N ALA A 75 -2.37 -2.54 5.47
CA ALA A 75 -1.73 -1.86 4.34
C ALA A 75 -2.68 -0.83 3.73
N GLN A 76 -2.21 0.38 3.54
CA GLN A 76 -2.92 1.46 2.88
C GLN A 76 -2.25 1.83 1.57
N THR A 77 -3.07 1.96 0.52
CA THR A 77 -2.64 2.34 -0.84
C THR A 77 -3.29 3.64 -1.30
N GLU A 78 -4.00 4.33 -0.41
CA GLU A 78 -4.68 5.57 -0.77
C GLU A 78 -3.69 6.69 -1.07
N SER A 79 -3.92 7.39 -2.18
CA SER A 79 -3.17 8.59 -2.53
C SER A 79 -3.36 9.66 -1.46
N PRO A 80 -2.33 10.46 -1.13
CA PRO A 80 -2.45 11.51 -0.14
C PRO A 80 -3.42 12.61 -0.61
N ARG A 81 -4.12 13.21 0.32
CA ARG A 81 -4.81 14.47 0.07
C ARG A 81 -3.78 15.59 -0.03
N ILE A 82 -3.89 16.39 -1.09
CA ILE A 82 -2.94 17.44 -1.36
C ILE A 82 -3.64 18.78 -1.17
N SER A 83 -3.00 19.66 -0.44
CA SER A 83 -3.40 21.06 -0.28
C SER A 83 -2.34 21.97 -0.85
N VAL A 84 -2.78 22.98 -1.61
CA VAL A 84 -1.87 23.99 -2.18
C VAL A 84 -2.31 25.37 -1.68
N LYS A 85 -1.38 26.09 -1.08
CA LYS A 85 -1.62 27.48 -0.60
C LYS A 85 -0.57 28.40 -1.18
N MET A 86 -0.97 29.57 -1.62
CA MET A 86 -0.06 30.62 -2.07
C MET A 86 0.29 31.54 -0.90
N LYS A 87 1.56 31.77 -0.68
CA LYS A 87 2.05 32.66 0.37
C LYS A 87 3.28 33.42 -0.11
N GLY A 88 3.18 34.75 -0.28
CA GLY A 88 4.32 35.61 -0.59
C GLY A 88 5.07 35.25 -1.87
N GLY A 89 4.38 34.83 -2.94
CA GLY A 89 5.01 34.41 -4.21
C GLY A 89 5.59 33.00 -4.18
N LEU A 90 5.34 32.25 -3.11
CA LEU A 90 5.67 30.84 -2.98
C LEU A 90 4.41 29.99 -2.89
N LEU A 91 4.51 28.74 -3.31
CA LEU A 91 3.47 27.74 -3.14
C LEU A 91 3.88 26.79 -2.01
N ASP A 92 3.02 26.68 -1.01
CA ASP A 92 3.10 25.67 0.02
C ASP A 92 2.22 24.49 -0.38
N VAL A 93 2.84 23.33 -0.67
CA VAL A 93 2.17 22.07 -0.99
C VAL A 93 2.18 21.20 0.25
N GLY A 94 1.02 20.91 0.79
CA GLY A 94 0.85 20.06 1.96
C GLY A 94 0.32 18.68 1.59
N PHE A 95 0.75 17.67 2.32
CA PHE A 95 0.35 16.28 2.18
C PHE A 95 -0.33 15.80 3.43
N ASP A 96 -1.44 15.10 3.25
CA ASP A 96 -2.17 14.41 4.31
C ASP A 96 -2.38 12.97 3.88
N PHE A 97 -1.74 12.05 4.59
CA PHE A 97 -1.86 10.61 4.37
C PHE A 97 -2.84 10.04 5.38
N ALA A 98 -3.92 9.43 4.91
CA ALA A 98 -4.94 8.84 5.77
C ALA A 98 -4.31 7.84 6.75
N GLY A 99 -4.69 7.89 8.02
CA GLY A 99 -4.18 6.99 9.06
C GLY A 99 -2.75 7.26 9.54
N ILE A 100 -2.04 8.23 8.96
CA ILE A 100 -0.69 8.63 9.38
C ILE A 100 -0.77 9.85 10.28
N ALA A 101 -0.15 9.76 11.45
CA ALA A 101 -0.10 10.88 12.38
C ALA A 101 0.70 12.07 11.79
N GLN A 102 0.24 13.30 12.05
CA GLN A 102 0.89 14.51 11.55
C GLN A 102 2.39 14.58 11.94
N SER A 103 2.76 14.03 13.09
CA SER A 103 4.16 13.97 13.54
C SER A 103 5.05 13.03 12.72
N GLU A 104 4.47 12.16 11.89
CA GLU A 104 5.19 11.21 11.04
C GLU A 104 5.25 11.66 9.56
N ILE A 105 4.51 12.70 9.17
CA ILE A 105 4.43 13.14 7.77
C ILE A 105 5.82 13.48 7.20
N ASP A 106 6.69 14.11 7.98
CA ASP A 106 8.05 14.44 7.51
C ASP A 106 8.86 13.16 7.22
N ALA A 107 8.69 12.09 8.01
CA ALA A 107 9.34 10.81 7.77
C ALA A 107 8.75 10.08 6.54
N VAL A 108 7.43 10.18 6.32
CA VAL A 108 6.78 9.67 5.11
C VAL A 108 7.34 10.36 3.86
N LEU A 109 7.43 11.69 3.89
CA LEU A 109 8.01 12.46 2.79
C LEU A 109 9.48 12.13 2.55
N ASP A 110 10.27 11.86 3.59
CA ASP A 110 11.65 11.37 3.45
C ASP A 110 11.71 10.06 2.68
N SER A 111 10.86 9.11 3.02
CA SER A 111 10.78 7.81 2.34
C SER A 111 10.36 7.97 0.89
N LEU A 112 9.36 8.82 0.65
CA LEU A 112 8.84 9.09 -0.70
C LEU A 112 9.91 9.78 -1.59
N PHE A 113 10.64 10.76 -1.06
CA PHE A 113 11.71 11.44 -1.79
C PHE A 113 12.96 10.57 -2.02
N LYS A 114 13.14 9.52 -1.24
CA LYS A 114 14.16 8.48 -1.46
C LYS A 114 13.68 7.38 -2.42
N GLU A 115 12.54 7.56 -3.05
CA GLU A 115 11.92 6.60 -3.98
C GLU A 115 11.69 5.21 -3.36
N GLN A 116 11.40 5.16 -2.07
CA GLN A 116 10.97 3.93 -1.41
C GLN A 116 9.54 3.58 -1.84
N ASP A 117 9.22 2.30 -1.84
CA ASP A 117 7.91 1.81 -2.26
C ASP A 117 6.86 1.89 -1.16
N PHE A 118 7.28 1.96 0.10
CA PHE A 118 6.39 1.98 1.26
C PHE A 118 7.03 2.69 2.46
N PHE A 119 6.20 3.00 3.45
CA PHE A 119 6.59 3.52 4.76
C PHE A 119 5.87 2.73 5.87
N ILE A 120 6.59 2.40 6.95
CA ILE A 120 6.01 1.75 8.13
C ILE A 120 5.83 2.80 9.22
N SER A 121 4.58 3.01 9.65
CA SER A 121 4.27 3.93 10.74
C SER A 121 4.65 3.35 12.11
N LYS A 122 4.74 4.20 13.11
CA LYS A 122 4.97 3.77 14.51
C LYS A 122 3.85 2.87 15.04
N SER A 123 2.66 2.96 14.49
CA SER A 123 1.53 2.09 14.82
C SER A 123 1.62 0.71 14.15
N GLY A 124 2.61 0.47 13.28
CA GLY A 124 2.77 -0.76 12.52
C GLY A 124 1.98 -0.82 11.22
N GLN A 125 1.28 0.27 10.85
CA GLN A 125 0.59 0.37 9.58
C GLN A 125 1.58 0.58 8.44
N VAL A 126 1.38 -0.12 7.33
CA VAL A 126 2.19 0.00 6.12
C VAL A 126 1.46 0.89 5.11
N LEU A 127 2.08 2.01 4.77
CA LEU A 127 1.62 2.91 3.71
C LEU A 127 2.37 2.57 2.43
N ILE A 128 1.67 2.09 1.43
CA ILE A 128 2.22 1.75 0.11
C ILE A 128 2.06 2.96 -0.80
N PHE A 129 3.15 3.41 -1.39
CA PHE A 129 3.12 4.54 -2.33
C PHE A 129 2.69 4.05 -3.72
N ASP A 130 1.58 4.59 -4.22
CA ASP A 130 1.15 4.36 -5.59
C ASP A 130 2.05 5.11 -6.61
N GLU A 131 1.98 4.71 -7.87
CA GLU A 131 2.80 5.33 -8.92
C GLU A 131 2.49 6.82 -9.10
N GLU A 132 1.27 7.22 -8.85
CA GLU A 132 0.85 8.62 -8.91
C GLU A 132 1.54 9.47 -7.85
N THR A 133 1.58 8.99 -6.61
CA THR A 133 2.28 9.66 -5.50
C THR A 133 3.79 9.74 -5.77
N LYS A 134 4.37 8.68 -6.31
CA LYS A 134 5.79 8.66 -6.71
C LYS A 134 6.10 9.66 -7.82
N GLU A 135 5.26 9.72 -8.85
CA GLU A 135 5.42 10.67 -9.96
C GLU A 135 5.33 12.11 -9.50
N MET A 136 4.38 12.41 -8.62
CA MET A 136 4.27 13.72 -8.01
C MET A 136 5.52 14.09 -7.21
N SER A 137 6.06 13.15 -6.44
CA SER A 137 7.31 13.33 -5.71
C SER A 137 8.47 13.69 -6.64
N ARG A 138 8.62 12.97 -7.75
CA ARG A 138 9.64 13.25 -8.78
C ARG A 138 9.48 14.65 -9.37
N THR A 139 8.23 15.04 -9.66
CA THR A 139 7.90 16.39 -10.17
C THR A 139 8.32 17.48 -9.18
N LEU A 140 7.98 17.32 -7.91
CA LEU A 140 8.38 18.27 -6.86
C LEU A 140 9.89 18.36 -6.68
N GLN A 141 10.62 17.25 -6.83
CA GLN A 141 12.08 17.23 -6.79
C GLN A 141 12.67 17.98 -8.00
N GLN A 142 12.13 17.78 -9.20
CA GLN A 142 12.56 18.50 -10.42
C GLN A 142 12.36 20.01 -10.31
N LEU A 143 11.30 20.44 -9.62
CA LEU A 143 11.01 21.86 -9.37
C LEU A 143 11.90 22.50 -8.30
N ARG A 144 12.91 21.79 -7.80
CA ARG A 144 13.81 22.25 -6.73
C ARG A 144 13.06 22.73 -5.49
N SER A 145 11.97 22.06 -5.17
CA SER A 145 11.16 22.36 -4.00
C SER A 145 11.97 22.22 -2.71
N LYS A 146 11.70 23.09 -1.75
CA LYS A 146 12.30 22.99 -0.41
C LYS A 146 11.30 22.40 0.55
N ARG A 147 11.74 21.43 1.35
CA ARG A 147 10.92 20.92 2.44
C ARG A 147 10.89 21.92 3.59
N THR A 148 9.70 22.16 4.09
CA THR A 148 9.45 22.90 5.32
C THR A 148 9.01 21.95 6.41
N LYS A 149 8.90 22.40 7.64
CA LYS A 149 8.40 21.56 8.76
C LYS A 149 6.90 21.26 8.57
N ASN A 150 6.45 20.17 9.21
CA ASN A 150 5.04 19.77 9.30
C ASN A 150 4.39 19.30 7.97
N GLY A 151 5.15 18.59 7.13
CA GLY A 151 4.60 17.96 5.93
C GLY A 151 4.31 18.91 4.78
N PHE A 152 4.90 20.11 4.78
CA PHE A 152 4.79 21.04 3.67
C PHE A 152 6.05 21.06 2.82
N ILE A 153 5.84 21.22 1.52
CA ILE A 153 6.88 21.43 0.53
C ILE A 153 6.67 22.79 -0.10
N GLN A 154 7.69 23.62 -0.10
CA GLN A 154 7.64 24.96 -0.64
C GLN A 154 8.33 25.02 -1.99
N THR A 155 7.64 25.57 -2.99
CA THR A 155 8.17 25.76 -4.34
C THR A 155 7.85 27.17 -4.86
N SER A 156 8.52 27.59 -5.93
CA SER A 156 8.28 28.87 -6.58
C SER A 156 6.88 28.94 -7.18
N SER A 157 6.23 30.09 -7.15
CA SER A 157 4.96 30.34 -7.83
C SER A 157 5.05 30.15 -9.34
N LEU A 158 6.24 30.29 -9.95
CA LEU A 158 6.47 29.98 -11.35
C LEU A 158 6.27 28.46 -11.66
N ALA A 159 6.50 27.61 -10.66
CA ALA A 159 6.22 26.19 -10.74
C ALA A 159 4.71 25.85 -10.67
N ALA A 160 3.87 26.82 -10.28
CA ALA A 160 2.42 26.62 -10.18
C ALA A 160 1.80 26.12 -11.49
N TYR A 161 2.32 26.61 -12.61
CA TYR A 161 1.80 26.20 -13.92
C TYR A 161 2.08 24.71 -14.20
N GLN A 162 3.27 24.24 -13.89
CA GLN A 162 3.64 22.82 -14.08
C GLN A 162 2.89 21.90 -13.12
N LEU A 163 2.68 22.35 -11.87
CA LEU A 163 1.85 21.62 -10.92
C LEU A 163 0.37 21.62 -11.32
N ALA A 164 -0.15 22.73 -11.83
CA ALA A 164 -1.53 22.83 -12.32
C ALA A 164 -1.79 21.90 -13.52
N GLU A 165 -0.84 21.76 -14.43
CA GLU A 165 -0.94 20.81 -15.54
C GLU A 165 -0.93 19.35 -15.05
N PHE A 166 -0.11 19.04 -14.05
CA PHE A 166 -0.10 17.74 -13.41
C PHE A 166 -1.46 17.40 -12.76
N PHE A 167 -2.10 18.36 -12.10
CA PHE A 167 -3.41 18.15 -11.48
C PHE A 167 -4.60 18.20 -12.45
N LYS A 168 -4.52 18.99 -13.53
CA LYS A 168 -5.60 19.04 -14.55
C LYS A 168 -5.81 17.73 -15.29
N GLY A 169 -4.79 16.90 -15.41
CA GLY A 169 -4.89 15.57 -16.03
C GLY A 169 -5.70 14.57 -15.21
N LYS A 170 -6.08 14.88 -13.98
CA LYS A 170 -6.67 13.97 -13.00
C LYS A 170 -8.16 14.14 -12.73
N ASP A 171 -8.75 15.23 -13.20
CA ASP A 171 -10.22 15.47 -13.12
C ASP A 171 -11.01 14.78 -14.25
N ARG A 172 -10.49 13.62 -14.76
CA ARG A 172 -11.18 12.83 -15.78
C ARG A 172 -11.47 11.42 -15.31
#